data_d8c5bc629176077de60af38298043f92
#
_entry.id   d8c5bc629176077de60af38298043f92
#
_cell.length_a   1.000
_cell.length_b   1.000
_cell.length_c   1.000
_cell.angle_alpha   90.00
_cell.angle_beta   90.00
_cell.angle_gamma   90.00
#
_symmetry.space_group_name_H-M   'P 1'
#
loop_
_entity.id
_entity.type
_entity.pdbx_description
1 polymer ?
#
loop_
_entity_poly.entity_id
_entity_poly.type
_entity_poly.pdbx_seq_one_letter_code
_entity_poly.pdbx_strand_id
1 'polypeptide(L)'
;MYINQEVKDLQISLIRQIALKMKEYENGIDFTIGEPWNDIPKDVKEYMAEITLNKKLGYTATGGAKEYREAVAKFYNNLYGSNYTWKNALANAGSSEGLSSFLRTVLKPGDEVIMPTPAYPGYEPTIKMMHAKPVYIDLVDQDFKLTAEILESYITEKTKVIILTYPNNPTGAVMPLEEMDKVADIIRRHDVYLLSDEIYSVLAFEQYHSFARYTDLIDKIVIVNGFSKSHSMTGWRVAYTLASEEIINNMNKVGQYTITGVNTIAQYGAIYAMEHYPRREDIIEINRNRLMFMKRGLEELGFKVINPEGAFYIFVDYRMFSDMNSFDFAMDVLNKTQVGLVPGICFSVEGFVRLSISHNFEVLEEALDRIAAYLGKTRDA
;
A
#
# COMPACT_ATOMS: atom_id res chain seq x y z
N MET A 1 22.57 -28.23 10.68
CA MET A 1 21.42 -27.80 9.87
C MET A 1 21.66 -26.34 9.46
N TYR A 2 21.35 -26.00 8.21
CA TYR A 2 21.58 -24.67 7.62
C TYR A 2 20.24 -23.98 7.41
N ILE A 3 20.12 -22.73 7.83
CA ILE A 3 18.99 -21.84 7.52
C ILE A 3 19.48 -20.87 6.43
N ASN A 4 18.65 -20.63 5.41
CA ASN A 4 18.97 -19.68 4.36
C ASN A 4 19.38 -18.32 4.98
N GLN A 5 20.57 -17.84 4.63
CA GLN A 5 21.16 -16.62 5.21
C GLN A 5 20.29 -15.39 4.94
N GLU A 6 19.73 -15.25 3.74
CA GLU A 6 18.86 -14.14 3.40
C GLU A 6 17.62 -14.07 4.32
N VAL A 7 17.06 -15.23 4.68
CA VAL A 7 15.92 -15.29 5.62
C VAL A 7 16.36 -15.00 7.04
N LYS A 8 17.57 -15.47 7.44
CA LYS A 8 18.10 -15.23 8.77
C LYS A 8 18.42 -13.76 9.03
N ASP A 9 18.80 -13.04 7.97
CA ASP A 9 19.17 -11.61 8.05
C ASP A 9 17.93 -10.69 7.97
N LEU A 10 16.73 -11.23 7.67
CA LEU A 10 15.49 -10.45 7.71
C LEU A 10 15.20 -10.00 9.14
N GLN A 11 14.97 -8.71 9.28
CA GLN A 11 14.59 -8.13 10.57
C GLN A 11 13.08 -8.35 10.83
N ILE A 12 12.72 -8.58 12.08
CA ILE A 12 11.32 -8.53 12.50
C ILE A 12 10.83 -7.09 12.30
N SER A 13 9.67 -6.96 11.65
CA SER A 13 9.07 -5.64 11.38
C SER A 13 9.00 -4.77 12.64
N LEU A 14 9.66 -3.61 12.59
CA LEU A 14 9.61 -2.61 13.68
C LEU A 14 8.16 -2.14 13.92
N ILE A 15 7.32 -2.07 12.88
CA ILE A 15 5.89 -1.77 13.02
C ILE A 15 5.23 -2.78 13.97
N ARG A 16 5.54 -4.08 13.80
CA ARG A 16 5.00 -5.12 14.69
C ARG A 16 5.53 -5.01 16.12
N GLN A 17 6.78 -4.62 16.30
CA GLN A 17 7.36 -4.45 17.63
C GLN A 17 6.62 -3.34 18.39
N ILE A 18 6.35 -2.20 17.76
CA ILE A 18 5.60 -1.10 18.37
C ILE A 18 4.13 -1.51 18.59
N ALA A 19 3.49 -2.16 17.62
CA ALA A 19 2.12 -2.64 17.78
C ALA A 19 1.98 -3.69 18.91
N LEU A 20 3.01 -4.50 19.16
CA LEU A 20 3.02 -5.41 20.32
C LEU A 20 3.18 -4.63 21.63
N LYS A 21 4.04 -3.63 21.66
CA LYS A 21 4.22 -2.75 22.84
C LYS A 21 2.96 -1.96 23.16
N MET A 22 2.21 -1.52 22.15
CA MET A 22 0.91 -0.85 22.31
C MET A 22 -0.08 -1.67 23.16
N LYS A 23 -0.06 -3.01 23.05
CA LYS A 23 -0.97 -3.89 23.79
C LYS A 23 -0.73 -3.89 25.31
N GLU A 24 0.39 -3.33 25.78
CA GLU A 24 0.67 -3.16 27.20
C GLU A 24 -0.06 -1.96 27.81
N TYR A 25 -0.62 -1.07 26.98
CA TYR A 25 -1.33 0.13 27.40
C TYR A 25 -2.83 -0.02 27.21
N GLU A 26 -3.60 -0.05 28.32
CA GLU A 26 -5.05 -0.21 28.31
C GLU A 26 -5.78 0.94 27.58
N ASN A 27 -5.26 2.17 27.72
CA ASN A 27 -5.79 3.39 27.11
C ASN A 27 -4.88 3.93 25.99
N GLY A 28 -4.15 3.04 25.31
CA GLY A 28 -3.27 3.42 24.22
C GLY A 28 -4.02 3.80 22.96
N ILE A 29 -3.57 4.85 22.27
CA ILE A 29 -4.07 5.25 20.95
C ILE A 29 -3.13 4.72 19.88
N ASP A 30 -3.60 3.79 19.05
CA ASP A 30 -2.75 3.04 18.10
C ASP A 30 -2.87 3.57 16.67
N PHE A 31 -1.90 4.39 16.25
CA PHE A 31 -1.74 4.81 14.85
C PHE A 31 -0.79 3.93 14.04
N THR A 32 -0.38 2.76 14.56
CA THR A 32 0.57 1.89 13.86
C THR A 32 -0.09 0.98 12.82
N ILE A 33 -1.36 0.61 13.02
CA ILE A 33 -2.07 -0.35 12.20
C ILE A 33 -2.63 0.35 10.96
N GLY A 34 -2.21 -0.11 9.78
CA GLY A 34 -2.69 0.40 8.50
C GLY A 34 -4.01 -0.27 8.06
N GLU A 35 -5.07 -0.14 8.85
CA GLU A 35 -6.41 -0.65 8.52
C GLU A 35 -7.41 0.49 8.38
N PRO A 36 -8.38 0.39 7.44
CA PRO A 36 -9.47 1.36 7.34
C PRO A 36 -10.31 1.40 8.63
N TRP A 37 -10.80 2.59 8.97
CA TRP A 37 -11.71 2.77 10.10
C TRP A 37 -13.06 2.04 9.94
N ASN A 38 -13.59 2.08 8.74
CA ASN A 38 -14.91 1.54 8.43
C ASN A 38 -14.86 0.04 8.23
N ASP A 39 -15.97 -0.60 8.56
CA ASP A 39 -16.17 -2.02 8.29
C ASP A 39 -16.65 -2.26 6.84
N ILE A 40 -16.63 -3.52 6.42
CA ILE A 40 -17.22 -3.99 5.18
C ILE A 40 -18.71 -3.65 5.18
N PRO A 41 -19.30 -3.18 4.05
CA PRO A 41 -20.73 -2.93 3.96
C PRO A 41 -21.56 -4.15 4.38
N LYS A 42 -22.65 -3.90 5.12
CA LYS A 42 -23.46 -4.95 5.74
C LYS A 42 -24.03 -5.93 4.72
N ASP A 43 -24.52 -5.43 3.60
CA ASP A 43 -25.07 -6.24 2.49
C ASP A 43 -24.02 -7.13 1.82
N VAL A 44 -22.76 -6.69 1.74
CA VAL A 44 -21.65 -7.56 1.30
C VAL A 44 -21.48 -8.73 2.25
N LYS A 45 -21.54 -8.50 3.56
CA LYS A 45 -21.45 -9.55 4.58
C LYS A 45 -22.65 -10.51 4.51
N GLU A 46 -23.86 -9.97 4.34
CA GLU A 46 -25.09 -10.75 4.18
C GLU A 46 -25.05 -11.62 2.93
N TYR A 47 -24.63 -11.06 1.80
CA TYR A 47 -24.41 -11.81 0.56
C TYR A 47 -23.41 -12.97 0.74
N MET A 48 -22.31 -12.74 1.42
CA MET A 48 -21.33 -13.79 1.67
C MET A 48 -21.84 -14.87 2.63
N ALA A 49 -22.65 -14.50 3.62
CA ALA A 49 -23.31 -15.48 4.49
C ALA A 49 -24.27 -16.35 3.67
N GLU A 50 -25.05 -15.77 2.77
CA GLU A 50 -25.93 -16.49 1.85
C GLU A 50 -25.16 -17.46 0.94
N ILE A 51 -24.09 -16.99 0.30
CA ILE A 51 -23.21 -17.83 -0.52
C ILE A 51 -22.62 -19.00 0.28
N THR A 52 -22.19 -18.74 1.51
CA THR A 52 -21.61 -19.76 2.40
C THR A 52 -22.62 -20.85 2.75
N LEU A 53 -23.87 -20.49 2.95
CA LEU A 53 -24.94 -21.43 3.30
C LEU A 53 -25.46 -22.24 2.10
N ASN A 54 -25.50 -21.63 0.91
CA ASN A 54 -26.25 -22.17 -0.22
C ASN A 54 -25.37 -22.72 -1.36
N LYS A 55 -24.08 -22.41 -1.40
CA LYS A 55 -23.16 -22.87 -2.46
C LYS A 55 -22.14 -23.89 -1.95
N LYS A 56 -21.83 -24.87 -2.77
CA LYS A 56 -20.64 -25.72 -2.55
C LYS A 56 -19.39 -24.89 -2.85
N LEU A 57 -18.56 -24.69 -1.82
CA LEU A 57 -17.33 -23.91 -1.89
C LEU A 57 -16.15 -24.88 -2.00
N GLY A 58 -15.68 -25.11 -3.22
CA GLY A 58 -14.47 -25.88 -3.53
C GLY A 58 -13.34 -24.98 -4.02
N TYR A 59 -12.24 -25.57 -4.44
CA TYR A 59 -11.17 -24.85 -5.11
C TYR A 59 -11.66 -24.20 -6.39
N THR A 60 -11.32 -22.94 -6.59
CA THR A 60 -11.36 -22.30 -7.92
C THR A 60 -10.12 -22.70 -8.71
N ALA A 61 -10.04 -22.31 -9.97
CA ALA A 61 -8.76 -22.35 -10.68
C ALA A 61 -7.71 -21.56 -9.90
N THR A 62 -6.43 -21.93 -9.99
CA THR A 62 -5.34 -21.25 -9.26
C THR A 62 -5.33 -19.75 -9.50
N GLY A 63 -5.55 -19.31 -10.75
CA GLY A 63 -5.65 -17.88 -11.09
C GLY A 63 -6.92 -17.18 -10.64
N GLY A 64 -7.80 -17.86 -9.91
CA GLY A 64 -9.10 -17.35 -9.48
C GLY A 64 -10.26 -17.79 -10.36
N ALA A 65 -11.48 -17.66 -9.84
CA ALA A 65 -12.71 -17.90 -10.59
C ALA A 65 -12.75 -16.99 -11.83
N LYS A 66 -13.26 -17.53 -12.95
CA LYS A 66 -13.35 -16.75 -14.19
C LYS A 66 -14.19 -15.49 -14.01
N GLU A 67 -15.31 -15.63 -13.31
CA GLU A 67 -16.23 -14.52 -13.01
C GLU A 67 -15.55 -13.40 -12.19
N TYR A 68 -14.70 -13.76 -11.23
CA TYR A 68 -13.91 -12.80 -10.47
C TYR A 68 -12.93 -12.04 -11.38
N ARG A 69 -12.22 -12.76 -12.24
CA ARG A 69 -11.25 -12.17 -13.18
C ARG A 69 -11.92 -11.27 -14.22
N GLU A 70 -13.11 -11.65 -14.69
CA GLU A 70 -13.97 -10.83 -15.57
C GLU A 70 -14.43 -9.55 -14.86
N ALA A 71 -14.88 -9.66 -13.61
CA ALA A 71 -15.30 -8.52 -12.81
C ALA A 71 -14.14 -7.54 -12.57
N VAL A 72 -12.94 -8.03 -12.23
CA VAL A 72 -11.73 -7.22 -12.05
C VAL A 72 -11.35 -6.47 -13.34
N ALA A 73 -11.31 -7.16 -14.48
CA ALA A 73 -11.01 -6.53 -15.77
C ALA A 73 -12.04 -5.44 -16.11
N LYS A 74 -13.33 -5.73 -15.97
CA LYS A 74 -14.41 -4.77 -16.20
C LYS A 74 -14.31 -3.55 -15.25
N PHE A 75 -14.00 -3.78 -13.97
CA PHE A 75 -13.83 -2.73 -12.97
C PHE A 75 -12.73 -1.74 -13.38
N TYR A 76 -11.55 -2.23 -13.77
CA TYR A 76 -10.45 -1.38 -14.21
C TYR A 76 -10.72 -0.67 -15.53
N ASN A 77 -11.31 -1.38 -16.50
CA ASN A 77 -11.66 -0.78 -17.79
C ASN A 77 -12.65 0.39 -17.62
N ASN A 78 -13.62 0.24 -16.71
CA ASN A 78 -14.61 1.28 -16.44
C ASN A 78 -14.02 2.49 -15.70
N LEU A 79 -13.12 2.27 -14.73
CA LEU A 79 -12.57 3.35 -13.92
C LEU A 79 -11.42 4.09 -14.60
N TYR A 80 -10.57 3.37 -15.34
CA TYR A 80 -9.27 3.90 -15.78
C TYR A 80 -9.07 3.85 -17.30
N GLY A 81 -10.08 3.40 -18.07
CA GLY A 81 -10.01 3.38 -19.54
C GLY A 81 -9.03 2.33 -20.10
N SER A 82 -8.72 1.28 -19.34
CA SER A 82 -7.91 0.16 -19.81
C SER A 82 -8.74 -0.78 -20.73
N ASN A 83 -8.07 -1.80 -21.30
CA ASN A 83 -8.70 -2.76 -22.22
C ASN A 83 -8.44 -4.22 -21.81
N TYR A 84 -8.31 -4.49 -20.51
CA TYR A 84 -8.08 -5.82 -19.99
C TYR A 84 -9.23 -6.78 -20.26
N THR A 85 -8.90 -8.05 -20.42
CA THR A 85 -9.82 -9.19 -20.40
C THR A 85 -9.57 -10.03 -19.14
N TRP A 86 -10.40 -11.01 -18.87
CA TRP A 86 -10.19 -11.93 -17.76
C TRP A 86 -8.83 -12.67 -17.83
N LYS A 87 -8.23 -12.80 -19.01
CA LYS A 87 -6.92 -13.42 -19.19
C LYS A 87 -5.77 -12.56 -18.66
N ASN A 88 -6.00 -11.26 -18.56
CA ASN A 88 -5.07 -10.27 -18.04
C ASN A 88 -5.16 -10.12 -16.52
N ALA A 89 -6.09 -10.81 -15.86
CA ALA A 89 -6.31 -10.72 -14.42
C ALA A 89 -5.93 -12.02 -13.69
N LEU A 90 -5.31 -11.89 -12.51
CA LEU A 90 -4.94 -12.98 -11.60
C LEU A 90 -5.48 -12.66 -10.21
N ALA A 91 -6.16 -13.60 -9.57
CA ALA A 91 -6.52 -13.48 -8.16
C ALA A 91 -5.29 -13.70 -7.27
N ASN A 92 -5.19 -12.92 -6.19
CA ASN A 92 -4.10 -12.98 -5.22
C ASN A 92 -4.63 -13.07 -3.78
N ALA A 93 -3.91 -13.75 -2.91
CA ALA A 93 -4.20 -13.85 -1.47
C ALA A 93 -3.77 -12.56 -0.73
N GLY A 94 -4.35 -11.41 -1.12
CA GLY A 94 -3.95 -10.07 -0.76
C GLY A 94 -2.87 -9.52 -1.69
N SER A 95 -2.75 -8.18 -1.75
CA SER A 95 -1.76 -7.50 -2.62
C SER A 95 -0.31 -7.96 -2.34
N SER A 96 0.03 -8.23 -1.08
CA SER A 96 1.38 -8.71 -0.71
C SER A 96 1.76 -10.01 -1.42
N GLU A 97 0.80 -10.93 -1.67
CA GLU A 97 1.04 -12.12 -2.46
C GLU A 97 1.24 -11.78 -3.92
N GLY A 98 0.42 -10.89 -4.50
CA GLY A 98 0.58 -10.43 -5.89
C GLY A 98 1.94 -9.78 -6.14
N LEU A 99 2.37 -8.88 -5.25
CA LEU A 99 3.69 -8.24 -5.28
C LEU A 99 4.82 -9.29 -5.24
N SER A 100 4.76 -10.20 -4.26
CA SER A 100 5.77 -11.25 -4.11
C SER A 100 5.78 -12.23 -5.29
N SER A 101 4.61 -12.62 -5.78
CA SER A 101 4.47 -13.51 -6.92
C SER A 101 5.06 -12.92 -8.20
N PHE A 102 4.78 -11.63 -8.47
CA PHE A 102 5.37 -10.94 -9.62
C PHE A 102 6.90 -10.86 -9.51
N LEU A 103 7.44 -10.38 -8.39
CA LEU A 103 8.88 -10.27 -8.21
C LEU A 103 9.59 -11.64 -8.36
N ARG A 104 8.99 -12.71 -7.83
CA ARG A 104 9.50 -14.08 -8.02
C ARG A 104 9.43 -14.56 -9.47
N THR A 105 8.50 -14.02 -10.25
CA THR A 105 8.33 -14.40 -11.66
C THR A 105 9.41 -13.79 -12.55
N VAL A 106 9.90 -12.57 -12.23
CA VAL A 106 10.75 -11.80 -13.15
C VAL A 106 12.18 -11.61 -12.67
N LEU A 107 12.45 -11.68 -11.35
CA LEU A 107 13.77 -11.42 -10.81
C LEU A 107 14.69 -12.64 -10.84
N LYS A 108 15.95 -12.39 -11.13
CA LYS A 108 17.07 -13.31 -10.96
C LYS A 108 18.17 -12.66 -10.10
N PRO A 109 19.12 -13.45 -9.57
CA PRO A 109 20.24 -12.92 -8.79
C PRO A 109 20.99 -11.82 -9.54
N GLY A 110 21.21 -10.69 -8.86
CA GLY A 110 21.95 -9.54 -9.39
C GLY A 110 21.11 -8.50 -10.14
N ASP A 111 19.84 -8.75 -10.39
CA ASP A 111 18.91 -7.74 -10.92
C ASP A 111 18.73 -6.60 -9.91
N GLU A 112 18.49 -5.38 -10.41
CA GLU A 112 18.21 -4.21 -9.60
C GLU A 112 16.71 -3.87 -9.64
N VAL A 113 16.18 -3.50 -8.47
CA VAL A 113 14.78 -3.03 -8.31
C VAL A 113 14.79 -1.63 -7.75
N ILE A 114 14.35 -0.67 -8.54
CA ILE A 114 14.25 0.74 -8.13
C ILE A 114 13.01 0.95 -7.27
N MET A 115 13.21 1.59 -6.11
CA MET A 115 12.15 1.97 -5.17
C MET A 115 12.37 3.40 -4.69
N PRO A 116 11.50 4.36 -5.06
CA PRO A 116 11.50 5.67 -4.40
C PRO A 116 11.16 5.53 -2.91
N THR A 117 11.86 6.26 -2.05
CA THR A 117 11.58 6.29 -0.61
C THR A 117 10.87 7.61 -0.25
N PRO A 118 9.93 7.54 0.71
CA PRO A 118 9.58 6.39 1.57
C PRO A 118 8.84 5.28 0.82
N ALA A 119 9.23 4.02 1.08
CA ALA A 119 8.70 2.84 0.43
C ALA A 119 7.99 1.89 1.41
N TYR A 120 6.96 1.17 0.94
CA TYR A 120 6.30 0.15 1.76
C TYR A 120 7.30 -0.96 2.14
N PRO A 121 7.45 -1.29 3.43
CA PRO A 121 8.48 -2.22 3.92
C PRO A 121 8.34 -3.67 3.43
N GLY A 122 7.22 -4.00 2.80
CA GLY A 122 6.98 -5.36 2.27
C GLY A 122 7.70 -5.67 0.95
N TYR A 123 8.27 -4.69 0.25
CA TYR A 123 8.95 -4.93 -1.03
C TYR A 123 10.34 -5.52 -0.84
N GLU A 124 11.16 -4.90 -0.02
CA GLU A 124 12.57 -5.24 0.18
C GLU A 124 12.83 -6.71 0.55
N PRO A 125 12.07 -7.33 1.49
CA PRO A 125 12.30 -8.72 1.86
C PRO A 125 12.20 -9.69 0.68
N THR A 126 11.22 -9.51 -0.19
CA THR A 126 11.07 -10.37 -1.38
C THR A 126 12.21 -10.15 -2.37
N ILE A 127 12.62 -8.90 -2.60
CA ILE A 127 13.73 -8.57 -3.49
C ILE A 127 15.02 -9.25 -3.00
N LYS A 128 15.32 -9.14 -1.71
CA LYS A 128 16.51 -9.77 -1.09
C LYS A 128 16.44 -11.30 -1.15
N MET A 129 15.29 -11.91 -0.85
CA MET A 129 15.11 -13.36 -0.96
C MET A 129 15.32 -13.89 -2.38
N MET A 130 15.13 -13.05 -3.41
CA MET A 130 15.44 -13.38 -4.80
C MET A 130 16.91 -13.09 -5.17
N HIS A 131 17.76 -12.71 -4.21
CA HIS A 131 19.15 -12.29 -4.42
C HIS A 131 19.29 -11.12 -5.41
N ALA A 132 18.22 -10.32 -5.53
CA ALA A 132 18.22 -9.05 -6.27
C ALA A 132 18.57 -7.89 -5.34
N LYS A 133 18.93 -6.76 -5.92
CA LYS A 133 19.40 -5.57 -5.18
C LYS A 133 18.33 -4.49 -5.18
N PRO A 134 17.84 -4.04 -4.01
CA PRO A 134 17.02 -2.84 -3.93
C PRO A 134 17.89 -1.60 -4.22
N VAL A 135 17.37 -0.70 -5.04
CA VAL A 135 17.98 0.60 -5.37
C VAL A 135 17.01 1.69 -4.90
N TYR A 136 17.40 2.43 -3.87
CA TYR A 136 16.55 3.45 -3.28
C TYR A 136 16.77 4.80 -3.94
N ILE A 137 15.69 5.51 -4.26
CA ILE A 137 15.72 6.93 -4.61
C ILE A 137 15.28 7.71 -3.38
N ASP A 138 16.19 8.43 -2.75
CA ASP A 138 15.85 9.30 -1.62
C ASP A 138 15.13 10.55 -2.12
N LEU A 139 13.92 10.77 -1.63
CA LEU A 139 13.05 11.89 -2.01
C LEU A 139 12.83 12.91 -0.87
N VAL A 140 13.56 12.82 0.23
CA VAL A 140 13.40 13.74 1.38
C VAL A 140 13.54 15.20 0.97
N ASP A 141 14.59 15.52 0.18
CA ASP A 141 14.88 16.89 -0.26
C ASP A 141 13.98 17.37 -1.43
N GLN A 142 13.13 16.49 -1.96
CA GLN A 142 12.17 16.75 -3.01
C GLN A 142 10.73 16.82 -2.49
N ASP A 143 10.54 17.00 -1.18
CA ASP A 143 9.23 16.91 -0.53
C ASP A 143 8.45 15.64 -0.93
N PHE A 144 9.19 14.52 -1.11
CA PHE A 144 8.69 13.21 -1.52
C PHE A 144 8.01 13.17 -2.90
N LYS A 145 8.38 14.07 -3.79
CA LYS A 145 7.89 14.13 -5.17
C LYS A 145 8.90 13.51 -6.12
N LEU A 146 8.54 12.38 -6.70
CA LEU A 146 9.33 11.76 -7.76
C LEU A 146 9.06 12.47 -9.09
N THR A 147 10.13 12.88 -9.77
CA THR A 147 10.06 13.29 -11.19
C THR A 147 10.59 12.18 -12.11
N ALA A 148 10.14 12.20 -13.35
CA ALA A 148 10.61 11.26 -14.36
C ALA A 148 12.12 11.35 -14.59
N GLU A 149 12.71 12.56 -14.54
CA GLU A 149 14.15 12.80 -14.70
C GLU A 149 14.96 12.15 -13.56
N ILE A 150 14.48 12.31 -12.31
CA ILE A 150 15.11 11.64 -11.16
C ILE A 150 15.04 10.12 -11.36
N LEU A 151 13.88 9.59 -11.70
CA LEU A 151 13.69 8.15 -11.92
C LEU A 151 14.65 7.62 -13.00
N GLU A 152 14.73 8.28 -14.15
CA GLU A 152 15.54 7.84 -15.28
C GLU A 152 17.03 7.81 -14.94
N SER A 153 17.51 8.75 -14.10
CA SER A 153 18.90 8.80 -13.67
C SER A 153 19.37 7.60 -12.86
N TYR A 154 18.46 6.82 -12.29
CA TYR A 154 18.76 5.60 -11.52
C TYR A 154 18.69 4.32 -12.36
N ILE A 155 18.21 4.38 -13.60
CA ILE A 155 18.07 3.20 -14.46
C ILE A 155 19.47 2.79 -14.97
N THR A 156 19.78 1.51 -14.79
CA THR A 156 21.03 0.88 -15.27
C THR A 156 20.69 -0.32 -16.16
N GLU A 157 21.70 -0.93 -16.79
CA GLU A 157 21.54 -2.19 -17.54
C GLU A 157 21.07 -3.38 -16.66
N LYS A 158 21.21 -3.25 -15.33
CA LYS A 158 20.76 -4.27 -14.35
C LYS A 158 19.35 -4.01 -13.83
N THR A 159 18.78 -2.85 -14.10
CA THR A 159 17.44 -2.50 -13.64
C THR A 159 16.44 -3.42 -14.30
N LYS A 160 15.70 -4.19 -13.50
CA LYS A 160 14.67 -5.10 -13.98
C LYS A 160 13.26 -4.63 -13.67
N VAL A 161 13.06 -4.04 -12.47
CA VAL A 161 11.75 -3.59 -12.00
C VAL A 161 11.87 -2.19 -11.40
N ILE A 162 10.89 -1.35 -11.66
CA ILE A 162 10.62 -0.10 -10.96
C ILE A 162 9.32 -0.31 -10.18
N ILE A 163 9.32 -0.05 -8.87
CA ILE A 163 8.11 -0.14 -8.04
C ILE A 163 7.64 1.26 -7.70
N LEU A 164 6.41 1.59 -8.10
CA LEU A 164 5.74 2.84 -7.73
C LEU A 164 4.46 2.53 -6.97
N THR A 165 4.21 3.31 -5.92
CA THR A 165 3.01 3.17 -5.08
C THR A 165 2.33 4.53 -4.96
N TYR A 166 1.13 4.64 -5.51
CA TYR A 166 0.31 5.85 -5.42
C TYR A 166 -1.18 5.48 -5.28
N PRO A 167 -1.95 6.16 -4.40
CA PRO A 167 -1.47 7.04 -3.34
C PRO A 167 -0.43 6.36 -2.46
N ASN A 168 0.61 7.11 -2.06
CA ASN A 168 1.77 6.53 -1.38
C ASN A 168 1.49 6.20 0.09
N ASN A 169 2.04 5.11 0.57
CA ASN A 169 2.21 4.79 1.99
C ASN A 169 3.70 4.96 2.33
N PRO A 170 4.09 5.98 3.11
CA PRO A 170 3.30 6.65 4.16
C PRO A 170 2.80 8.07 3.87
N THR A 171 3.15 8.71 2.74
CA THR A 171 2.94 10.16 2.55
C THR A 171 1.53 10.56 2.14
N GLY A 172 0.76 9.62 1.57
CA GLY A 172 -0.53 9.92 0.93
C GLY A 172 -0.42 10.64 -0.42
N ALA A 173 0.78 10.89 -0.93
CA ALA A 173 1.00 11.60 -2.18
C ALA A 173 0.45 10.84 -3.39
N VAL A 174 0.01 11.58 -4.42
CA VAL A 174 -0.44 11.08 -5.72
C VAL A 174 0.50 11.60 -6.81
N MET A 175 0.82 10.77 -7.79
CA MET A 175 1.64 11.21 -8.93
C MET A 175 0.77 12.02 -9.91
N PRO A 176 1.19 13.24 -10.29
CA PRO A 176 0.49 14.03 -11.31
C PRO A 176 0.48 13.31 -12.67
N LEU A 177 -0.59 13.50 -13.44
CA LEU A 177 -0.72 12.85 -14.76
C LEU A 177 0.43 13.18 -15.70
N GLU A 178 0.91 14.43 -15.69
CA GLU A 178 2.05 14.85 -16.51
C GLU A 178 3.32 14.04 -16.19
N GLU A 179 3.60 13.78 -14.92
CA GLU A 179 4.73 12.94 -14.52
C GLU A 179 4.50 11.47 -14.87
N MET A 180 3.27 10.98 -14.76
CA MET A 180 2.92 9.62 -15.20
C MET A 180 3.18 9.43 -16.70
N ASP A 181 2.81 10.41 -17.54
CA ASP A 181 3.05 10.38 -18.98
C ASP A 181 4.56 10.30 -19.28
N LYS A 182 5.39 11.11 -18.61
CA LYS A 182 6.86 11.05 -18.73
C LYS A 182 7.44 9.72 -18.25
N VAL A 183 6.93 9.17 -17.13
CA VAL A 183 7.35 7.84 -16.65
C VAL A 183 6.96 6.76 -17.66
N ALA A 184 5.77 6.82 -18.26
CA ALA A 184 5.38 5.88 -19.30
C ALA A 184 6.33 5.95 -20.51
N ASP A 185 6.80 7.15 -20.89
CA ASP A 185 7.80 7.31 -21.95
C ASP A 185 9.17 6.69 -21.60
N ILE A 186 9.57 6.74 -20.33
CA ILE A 186 10.76 6.04 -19.83
C ILE A 186 10.56 4.53 -19.98
N ILE A 187 9.43 3.97 -19.54
CA ILE A 187 9.13 2.54 -19.66
C ILE A 187 9.13 2.08 -21.13
N ARG A 188 8.69 2.93 -22.09
CA ARG A 188 8.77 2.62 -23.52
C ARG A 188 10.21 2.44 -23.99
N ARG A 189 11.12 3.32 -23.52
CA ARG A 189 12.52 3.35 -23.98
C ARG A 189 13.44 2.31 -23.33
N HIS A 190 13.10 1.84 -22.14
CA HIS A 190 13.92 0.90 -21.37
C HIS A 190 13.31 -0.49 -21.30
N ASP A 191 14.14 -1.54 -21.18
CA ASP A 191 13.69 -2.93 -20.99
C ASP A 191 13.50 -3.23 -19.50
N VAL A 192 12.53 -2.55 -18.91
CA VAL A 192 12.20 -2.65 -17.48
C VAL A 192 10.70 -2.86 -17.29
N TYR A 193 10.33 -3.51 -16.20
CA TYR A 193 8.95 -3.60 -15.75
C TYR A 193 8.60 -2.44 -14.80
N LEU A 194 7.40 -1.90 -14.94
CA LEU A 194 6.79 -1.05 -13.93
C LEU A 194 5.81 -1.88 -13.11
N LEU A 195 6.09 -2.08 -11.82
CA LEU A 195 5.15 -2.61 -10.84
C LEU A 195 4.45 -1.44 -10.16
N SER A 196 3.19 -1.20 -10.53
CA SER A 196 2.34 -0.18 -9.94
C SER A 196 1.49 -0.79 -8.82
N ASP A 197 1.83 -0.48 -7.57
CA ASP A 197 1.02 -0.85 -6.40
C ASP A 197 -0.07 0.21 -6.20
N GLU A 198 -1.28 -0.12 -6.62
CA GLU A 198 -2.43 0.78 -6.63
C GLU A 198 -3.44 0.48 -5.52
N ILE A 199 -3.00 -0.16 -4.43
CA ILE A 199 -3.89 -0.61 -3.34
C ILE A 199 -4.72 0.52 -2.70
N TYR A 200 -4.28 1.77 -2.86
CA TYR A 200 -4.98 2.96 -2.36
C TYR A 200 -5.66 3.77 -3.46
N SER A 201 -5.67 3.33 -4.73
CA SER A 201 -6.12 4.10 -5.89
C SER A 201 -7.52 4.71 -5.73
N VAL A 202 -8.48 3.92 -5.23
CA VAL A 202 -9.86 4.40 -5.01
C VAL A 202 -10.02 5.27 -3.76
N LEU A 203 -8.97 5.46 -2.97
CA LEU A 203 -8.94 6.35 -1.81
C LEU A 203 -8.22 7.68 -2.10
N ALA A 204 -7.89 7.97 -3.34
CA ALA A 204 -7.43 9.30 -3.74
C ALA A 204 -8.56 10.32 -3.59
N PHE A 205 -8.23 11.52 -3.08
CA PHE A 205 -9.24 12.56 -2.81
C PHE A 205 -9.76 13.22 -4.07
N GLU A 206 -8.91 13.32 -5.07
CA GLU A 206 -9.24 13.83 -6.39
C GLU A 206 -9.22 12.68 -7.43
N GLN A 207 -9.35 13.01 -8.70
CA GLN A 207 -9.30 12.02 -9.76
C GLN A 207 -7.94 11.30 -9.78
N TYR A 208 -7.96 9.99 -9.55
CA TYR A 208 -6.79 9.13 -9.68
C TYR A 208 -6.61 8.65 -11.12
N HIS A 209 -5.37 8.68 -11.60
CA HIS A 209 -4.98 8.10 -12.88
C HIS A 209 -4.15 6.84 -12.63
N SER A 210 -4.59 5.72 -13.22
CA SER A 210 -3.86 4.45 -13.13
C SER A 210 -2.88 4.30 -14.30
N PHE A 211 -1.74 3.64 -14.06
CA PHE A 211 -0.83 3.21 -15.13
C PHE A 211 -1.47 2.19 -16.09
N ALA A 212 -2.60 1.58 -15.74
CA ALA A 212 -3.40 0.73 -16.63
C ALA A 212 -3.91 1.44 -17.90
N ARG A 213 -3.93 2.78 -17.91
CA ARG A 213 -4.33 3.60 -19.08
C ARG A 213 -3.37 3.48 -20.26
N TYR A 214 -2.10 3.15 -20.02
CA TYR A 214 -1.08 2.99 -21.07
C TYR A 214 -1.18 1.58 -21.68
N THR A 215 -2.21 1.35 -22.48
CA THR A 215 -2.55 0.04 -23.04
C THR A 215 -1.51 -0.49 -24.03
N ASP A 216 -0.66 0.37 -24.59
CA ASP A 216 0.49 0.02 -25.41
C ASP A 216 1.66 -0.58 -24.59
N LEU A 217 1.65 -0.41 -23.27
CA LEU A 217 2.66 -0.91 -22.36
C LEU A 217 2.20 -2.13 -21.53
N ILE A 218 1.16 -2.81 -21.95
CA ILE A 218 0.59 -3.96 -21.23
C ILE A 218 1.61 -5.06 -20.92
N ASP A 219 2.64 -5.22 -21.76
CA ASP A 219 3.71 -6.21 -21.58
C ASP A 219 4.79 -5.77 -20.59
N LYS A 220 4.78 -4.51 -20.16
CA LYS A 220 5.77 -3.92 -19.25
C LYS A 220 5.17 -3.41 -17.95
N ILE A 221 3.88 -3.10 -17.92
CA ILE A 221 3.20 -2.57 -16.74
C ILE A 221 2.43 -3.69 -16.04
N VAL A 222 2.66 -3.82 -14.75
CA VAL A 222 1.97 -4.74 -13.85
C VAL A 222 1.29 -3.95 -12.75
N ILE A 223 -0.03 -4.04 -12.70
CA ILE A 223 -0.83 -3.41 -11.65
C ILE A 223 -1.10 -4.45 -10.56
N VAL A 224 -0.82 -4.09 -9.32
CA VAL A 224 -1.26 -4.86 -8.14
C VAL A 224 -2.23 -4.00 -7.34
N ASN A 225 -3.40 -4.56 -7.06
CA ASN A 225 -4.43 -3.88 -6.28
C ASN A 225 -5.29 -4.90 -5.54
N GLY A 226 -6.25 -4.45 -4.73
CA GLY A 226 -7.13 -5.36 -3.98
C GLY A 226 -8.14 -4.61 -3.12
N PHE A 227 -8.81 -5.36 -2.26
CA PHE A 227 -9.97 -4.88 -1.52
C PHE A 227 -9.67 -4.56 -0.06
N SER A 228 -8.43 -4.81 0.40
CA SER A 228 -8.03 -4.60 1.79
C SER A 228 -8.25 -3.16 2.26
N LYS A 229 -7.99 -2.17 1.41
CA LYS A 229 -8.05 -0.75 1.78
C LYS A 229 -9.30 -0.07 1.25
N SER A 230 -9.67 -0.36 0.02
CA SER A 230 -10.84 0.22 -0.64
C SER A 230 -12.17 -0.22 -0.03
N HIS A 231 -12.26 -1.49 0.41
CA HIS A 231 -13.50 -2.11 0.86
C HIS A 231 -13.41 -2.70 2.29
N SER A 232 -12.36 -2.37 3.03
CA SER A 232 -12.11 -2.85 4.40
C SER A 232 -11.99 -4.38 4.54
N MET A 233 -11.58 -5.05 3.46
CA MET A 233 -11.45 -6.52 3.41
C MET A 233 -10.05 -7.00 3.80
N THR A 234 -9.43 -6.40 4.82
CA THR A 234 -8.05 -6.72 5.23
C THR A 234 -7.88 -8.19 5.60
N GLY A 235 -8.74 -8.73 6.44
CA GLY A 235 -8.73 -10.12 6.91
C GLY A 235 -9.18 -11.15 5.87
N TRP A 236 -9.80 -10.74 4.77
CA TRP A 236 -10.34 -11.64 3.75
C TRP A 236 -9.30 -12.12 2.75
N ARG A 237 -8.17 -11.45 2.71
CA ARG A 237 -7.01 -11.80 1.85
C ARG A 237 -7.38 -11.99 0.39
N VAL A 238 -8.04 -11.01 -0.22
CA VAL A 238 -8.45 -11.01 -1.62
C VAL A 238 -7.94 -9.77 -2.34
N ALA A 239 -7.28 -9.98 -3.47
CA ALA A 239 -6.62 -8.97 -4.28
C ALA A 239 -6.45 -9.49 -5.72
N TYR A 240 -5.89 -8.68 -6.58
CA TYR A 240 -5.64 -9.05 -7.98
C TYR A 240 -4.39 -8.38 -8.54
N THR A 241 -3.84 -9.03 -9.56
CA THR A 241 -2.82 -8.49 -10.46
C THR A 241 -3.40 -8.36 -11.86
N LEU A 242 -3.10 -7.25 -12.54
CA LEU A 242 -3.41 -7.03 -13.95
C LEU A 242 -2.11 -6.83 -14.74
N ALA A 243 -1.94 -7.59 -15.83
CA ALA A 243 -0.77 -7.54 -16.71
C ALA A 243 -1.06 -8.24 -18.05
N SER A 244 -0.05 -8.35 -18.92
CA SER A 244 -0.18 -9.17 -20.14
C SER A 244 -0.48 -10.64 -19.82
N GLU A 245 -1.09 -11.36 -20.77
CA GLU A 245 -1.40 -12.78 -20.63
C GLU A 245 -0.14 -13.61 -20.32
N GLU A 246 1.01 -13.25 -20.85
CA GLU A 246 2.28 -13.92 -20.61
C GLU A 246 2.71 -13.81 -19.15
N ILE A 247 2.70 -12.59 -18.59
CA ILE A 247 3.06 -12.36 -17.19
C ILE A 247 2.06 -13.08 -16.27
N ILE A 248 0.77 -12.95 -16.51
CA ILE A 248 -0.29 -13.61 -15.72
C ILE A 248 -0.13 -15.13 -15.72
N ASN A 249 0.15 -15.74 -16.87
CA ASN A 249 0.34 -17.18 -16.98
C ASN A 249 1.58 -17.66 -16.21
N ASN A 250 2.66 -16.87 -16.18
CA ASN A 250 3.87 -17.23 -15.43
C ASN A 250 3.68 -17.01 -13.92
N MET A 251 3.03 -15.91 -13.49
CA MET A 251 2.65 -15.71 -12.09
C MET A 251 1.71 -16.81 -11.59
N ASN A 252 0.77 -17.26 -12.42
CA ASN A 252 -0.12 -18.37 -12.08
C ASN A 252 0.63 -19.69 -11.79
N LYS A 253 1.75 -19.94 -12.48
CA LYS A 253 2.63 -21.10 -12.16
C LYS A 253 3.24 -20.95 -10.76
N VAL A 254 3.70 -19.75 -10.39
CA VAL A 254 4.21 -19.48 -9.04
C VAL A 254 3.10 -19.70 -8.00
N GLY A 255 1.90 -19.14 -8.23
CA GLY A 255 0.73 -19.29 -7.36
C GLY A 255 0.31 -20.75 -7.16
N GLN A 256 0.42 -21.59 -8.19
CA GLN A 256 0.10 -23.02 -8.11
C GLN A 256 0.91 -23.75 -7.03
N TYR A 257 2.16 -23.36 -6.82
CA TYR A 257 3.06 -24.01 -5.86
C TYR A 257 3.19 -23.27 -4.52
N THR A 258 2.58 -22.08 -4.39
CA THR A 258 2.66 -21.28 -3.16
C THR A 258 1.34 -21.25 -2.40
N ILE A 259 0.23 -20.98 -3.06
CA ILE A 259 -1.09 -20.79 -2.44
C ILE A 259 -2.16 -21.78 -2.94
N THR A 260 -1.91 -22.47 -4.05
CA THR A 260 -2.86 -23.37 -4.77
C THR A 260 -4.07 -22.62 -5.33
N GLY A 261 -4.71 -21.75 -4.55
CA GLY A 261 -5.84 -20.93 -4.95
C GLY A 261 -6.24 -19.92 -3.87
N VAL A 262 -6.93 -18.86 -4.29
CA VAL A 262 -7.43 -17.80 -3.41
C VAL A 262 -8.76 -18.19 -2.80
N ASN A 263 -9.05 -17.69 -1.61
CA ASN A 263 -10.30 -17.93 -0.88
C ASN A 263 -11.54 -17.69 -1.78
N THR A 264 -12.31 -18.75 -2.00
CA THR A 264 -13.45 -18.75 -2.92
C THR A 264 -14.56 -17.80 -2.47
N ILE A 265 -14.88 -17.76 -1.16
CA ILE A 265 -15.91 -16.88 -0.61
C ILE A 265 -15.52 -15.43 -0.79
N ALA A 266 -14.24 -15.10 -0.52
CA ALA A 266 -13.73 -13.75 -0.65
C ALA A 266 -13.79 -13.24 -2.10
N GLN A 267 -13.61 -14.11 -3.10
CA GLN A 267 -13.78 -13.75 -4.50
C GLN A 267 -15.24 -13.35 -4.82
N TYR A 268 -16.24 -14.10 -4.33
CA TYR A 268 -17.65 -13.74 -4.51
C TYR A 268 -17.98 -12.41 -3.82
N GLY A 269 -17.52 -12.20 -2.59
CA GLY A 269 -17.71 -10.93 -1.89
C GLY A 269 -17.07 -9.75 -2.61
N ALA A 270 -15.89 -9.96 -3.21
CA ALA A 270 -15.21 -8.93 -3.97
C ALA A 270 -15.94 -8.59 -5.28
N ILE A 271 -16.54 -9.59 -5.97
CA ILE A 271 -17.40 -9.34 -7.15
C ILE A 271 -18.57 -8.44 -6.75
N TYR A 272 -19.29 -8.80 -5.70
CA TYR A 272 -20.43 -8.02 -5.19
C TYR A 272 -20.00 -6.59 -4.81
N ALA A 273 -18.86 -6.46 -4.13
CA ALA A 273 -18.34 -5.15 -3.72
C ALA A 273 -17.97 -4.26 -4.92
N MET A 274 -17.32 -4.80 -5.96
CA MET A 274 -17.01 -4.04 -7.18
C MET A 274 -18.27 -3.57 -7.95
N GLU A 275 -19.34 -4.37 -7.92
CA GLU A 275 -20.58 -4.06 -8.63
C GLU A 275 -21.40 -3.00 -7.90
N HIS A 276 -21.45 -3.03 -6.56
CA HIS A 276 -22.32 -2.15 -5.77
C HIS A 276 -21.57 -0.94 -5.19
N TYR A 277 -20.25 -1.05 -5.00
CA TYR A 277 -19.41 -0.04 -4.36
C TYR A 277 -18.12 0.22 -5.14
N PRO A 278 -18.18 0.55 -6.44
CA PRO A 278 -16.98 0.73 -7.28
C PRO A 278 -16.07 1.84 -6.73
N ARG A 279 -16.65 2.81 -6.05
CA ARG A 279 -15.95 3.88 -5.32
C ARG A 279 -16.77 4.27 -4.09
N ARG A 280 -16.12 4.42 -2.96
CA ARG A 280 -16.73 4.75 -1.68
C ARG A 280 -16.51 6.22 -1.36
N GLU A 281 -17.27 7.10 -2.00
CA GLU A 281 -17.15 8.56 -1.81
C GLU A 281 -17.35 8.96 -0.34
N ASP A 282 -18.26 8.30 0.37
CA ASP A 282 -18.50 8.49 1.80
C ASP A 282 -17.23 8.23 2.63
N ILE A 283 -16.49 7.18 2.31
CA ILE A 283 -15.25 6.83 3.00
C ILE A 283 -14.11 7.79 2.64
N ILE A 284 -14.03 8.18 1.37
CA ILE A 284 -13.02 9.15 0.90
C ILE A 284 -13.19 10.48 1.62
N GLU A 285 -14.43 10.98 1.73
CA GLU A 285 -14.73 12.23 2.41
C GLU A 285 -14.42 12.15 3.92
N ILE A 286 -14.83 11.07 4.59
CA ILE A 286 -14.50 10.85 6.00
C ILE A 286 -12.98 10.80 6.22
N ASN A 287 -12.24 10.08 5.40
CA ASN A 287 -10.79 10.01 5.51
C ASN A 287 -10.14 11.38 5.27
N ARG A 288 -10.57 12.11 4.23
CA ARG A 288 -10.09 13.47 3.94
C ARG A 288 -10.30 14.39 5.13
N ASN A 289 -11.51 14.40 5.70
CA ASN A 289 -11.84 15.28 6.84
C ASN A 289 -11.00 14.98 8.07
N ARG A 290 -10.78 13.68 8.39
CA ARG A 290 -9.93 13.26 9.51
C ARG A 290 -8.46 13.61 9.29
N LEU A 291 -7.96 13.37 8.09
CA LEU A 291 -6.57 13.70 7.73
C LEU A 291 -6.33 15.21 7.81
N MET A 292 -7.26 16.03 7.31
CA MET A 292 -7.14 17.50 7.38
C MET A 292 -7.27 18.02 8.81
N PHE A 293 -8.10 17.38 9.66
CA PHE A 293 -8.17 17.70 11.09
C PHE A 293 -6.83 17.41 11.79
N MET A 294 -6.29 16.21 11.64
CA MET A 294 -5.01 15.84 12.25
C MET A 294 -3.85 16.69 11.71
N LYS A 295 -3.83 16.93 10.39
CA LYS A 295 -2.81 17.77 9.76
C LYS A 295 -2.79 19.16 10.41
N ARG A 296 -3.94 19.83 10.50
CA ARG A 296 -4.03 21.16 11.13
C ARG A 296 -3.56 21.15 12.58
N GLY A 297 -4.05 20.20 13.40
CA GLY A 297 -3.64 20.10 14.79
C GLY A 297 -2.15 19.86 14.98
N LEU A 298 -1.52 19.04 14.13
CA LEU A 298 -0.06 18.81 14.17
C LEU A 298 0.73 20.05 13.70
N GLU A 299 0.24 20.76 12.67
CA GLU A 299 0.86 22.01 12.20
C GLU A 299 0.76 23.14 13.24
N GLU A 300 -0.35 23.26 13.95
CA GLU A 300 -0.53 24.17 15.09
C GLU A 300 0.45 23.88 16.23
N LEU A 301 0.78 22.60 16.44
CA LEU A 301 1.83 22.18 17.36
C LEU A 301 3.25 22.43 16.81
N GLY A 302 3.39 22.87 15.56
CA GLY A 302 4.66 23.24 14.93
C GLY A 302 5.34 22.12 14.15
N PHE A 303 4.70 20.98 13.91
CA PHE A 303 5.25 19.96 13.02
C PHE A 303 5.15 20.36 11.56
N LYS A 304 6.13 19.95 10.75
CA LYS A 304 5.99 19.96 9.29
C LYS A 304 5.27 18.67 8.87
N VAL A 305 4.07 18.81 8.32
CA VAL A 305 3.25 17.67 7.87
C VAL A 305 3.29 17.58 6.35
N ILE A 306 3.57 16.40 5.82
CA ILE A 306 3.49 16.16 4.36
C ILE A 306 2.01 16.13 3.96
N ASN A 307 1.66 16.91 2.93
CA ASN A 307 0.27 17.06 2.52
C ASN A 307 -0.29 15.75 1.91
N PRO A 308 -1.26 15.08 2.54
CA PRO A 308 -1.85 13.88 1.98
C PRO A 308 -2.87 14.22 0.89
N GLU A 309 -2.84 13.48 -0.22
CA GLU A 309 -3.75 13.59 -1.35
C GLU A 309 -4.62 12.34 -1.52
N GLY A 310 -4.43 11.36 -0.64
CA GLY A 310 -5.18 10.10 -0.61
C GLY A 310 -4.77 9.18 0.54
N ALA A 311 -5.26 7.95 0.53
CA ALA A 311 -5.10 6.96 1.57
C ALA A 311 -5.71 7.41 2.93
N PHE A 312 -5.07 7.04 4.05
CA PHE A 312 -5.46 7.43 5.41
C PHE A 312 -4.23 7.57 6.32
N TYR A 313 -3.13 8.09 5.77
CA TYR A 313 -1.86 8.27 6.48
C TYR A 313 -1.49 9.74 6.55
N ILE A 314 -0.83 10.10 7.65
CA ILE A 314 -0.09 11.36 7.81
C ILE A 314 1.38 11.01 8.03
N PHE A 315 2.26 11.69 7.33
CA PHE A 315 3.70 11.58 7.48
C PHE A 315 4.26 12.91 7.98
N VAL A 316 4.98 12.85 9.11
CA VAL A 316 5.30 14.02 9.93
C VAL A 316 6.80 14.10 10.14
N ASP A 317 7.39 15.26 9.84
CA ASP A 317 8.76 15.61 10.19
C ASP A 317 8.83 16.06 11.66
N TYR A 318 9.58 15.34 12.49
CA TYR A 318 9.75 15.66 13.90
C TYR A 318 11.11 16.30 14.24
N ARG A 319 11.99 16.48 13.24
CA ARG A 319 13.38 16.95 13.44
C ARG A 319 13.49 18.32 14.13
N MET A 320 12.42 19.12 14.09
CA MET A 320 12.37 20.37 14.86
C MET A 320 12.31 20.17 16.37
N PHE A 321 11.93 18.99 16.85
CA PHE A 321 11.70 18.71 18.28
C PHE A 321 12.70 17.75 18.88
N SER A 322 13.39 16.96 18.05
CA SER A 322 14.29 15.92 18.55
C SER A 322 15.33 15.51 17.51
N ASP A 323 16.56 15.26 17.98
CA ASP A 323 17.66 14.67 17.22
C ASP A 323 17.70 13.14 17.32
N MET A 324 16.74 12.50 18.00
CA MET A 324 16.61 11.05 18.09
C MET A 324 16.40 10.44 16.70
N ASN A 325 16.88 9.20 16.49
CA ASN A 325 16.43 8.43 15.33
C ASN A 325 14.92 8.16 15.43
N SER A 326 14.30 7.80 14.33
CA SER A 326 12.81 7.70 14.24
C SER A 326 12.24 6.60 15.14
N PHE A 327 12.97 5.51 15.39
CA PHE A 327 12.54 4.45 16.28
C PHE A 327 12.55 4.91 17.74
N ASP A 328 13.63 5.50 18.20
CA ASP A 328 13.75 6.00 19.57
C ASP A 328 12.75 7.12 19.85
N PHE A 329 12.53 8.02 18.87
CA PHE A 329 11.50 9.06 18.97
C PHE A 329 10.10 8.46 19.12
N ALA A 330 9.74 7.50 18.25
CA ALA A 330 8.42 6.85 18.33
C ALA A 330 8.21 6.12 19.65
N MET A 331 9.26 5.48 20.19
CA MET A 331 9.22 4.80 21.47
C MET A 331 9.14 5.78 22.65
N ASP A 332 9.81 6.91 22.58
CA ASP A 332 9.74 7.95 23.63
C ASP A 332 8.33 8.57 23.69
N VAL A 333 7.76 8.90 22.53
CA VAL A 333 6.36 9.35 22.43
C VAL A 333 5.42 8.29 22.99
N LEU A 334 5.54 7.04 22.57
CA LEU A 334 4.71 5.94 23.07
C LEU A 334 4.75 5.81 24.60
N ASN A 335 5.96 5.79 25.19
CA ASN A 335 6.14 5.59 26.62
C ASN A 335 5.58 6.75 27.46
N LYS A 336 5.63 7.99 26.94
CA LYS A 336 5.19 9.20 27.64
C LYS A 336 3.72 9.53 27.42
N THR A 337 3.16 9.17 26.27
CA THR A 337 1.82 9.59 25.86
C THR A 337 0.85 8.45 25.65
N GLN A 338 1.34 7.22 25.53
CA GLN A 338 0.59 6.04 25.10
C GLN A 338 0.01 6.19 23.69
N VAL A 339 0.64 7.01 22.83
CA VAL A 339 0.29 7.18 21.41
C VAL A 339 1.33 6.42 20.57
N GLY A 340 0.87 5.43 19.83
CA GLY A 340 1.73 4.60 18.98
C GLY A 340 1.90 5.17 17.58
N LEU A 341 3.14 5.46 17.18
CA LEU A 341 3.52 5.99 15.88
C LEU A 341 4.40 4.98 15.13
N VAL A 342 4.40 5.01 13.80
CA VAL A 342 5.33 4.20 13.01
C VAL A 342 6.56 5.04 12.66
N PRO A 343 7.77 4.60 13.05
CA PRO A 343 9.00 5.31 12.72
C PRO A 343 9.29 5.31 11.23
N GLY A 344 9.84 6.41 10.75
CA GLY A 344 10.14 6.61 9.33
C GLY A 344 11.16 5.63 8.76
N ILE A 345 12.07 5.11 9.60
CA ILE A 345 13.02 4.07 9.19
C ILE A 345 12.32 2.81 8.67
N CYS A 346 11.09 2.52 9.10
CA CYS A 346 10.28 1.44 8.52
C CYS A 346 10.00 1.62 7.03
N PHE A 347 10.12 2.84 6.53
CA PHE A 347 9.93 3.23 5.13
C PHE A 347 11.25 3.66 4.47
N SER A 348 12.39 3.33 5.11
CA SER A 348 13.75 3.72 4.69
C SER A 348 14.01 5.23 4.71
N VAL A 349 13.37 5.97 5.65
CA VAL A 349 13.55 7.41 5.84
C VAL A 349 13.67 7.73 7.32
N GLU A 350 14.69 8.50 7.72
CA GLU A 350 14.85 9.01 9.07
C GLU A 350 14.29 10.42 9.25
N GLY A 351 14.01 10.82 10.49
CA GLY A 351 13.50 12.14 10.83
C GLY A 351 11.98 12.29 10.73
N PHE A 352 11.27 11.22 10.39
CA PHE A 352 9.82 11.23 10.18
C PHE A 352 9.12 10.12 10.99
N VAL A 353 7.81 10.33 11.21
CA VAL A 353 6.90 9.31 11.75
C VAL A 353 5.61 9.28 10.94
N ARG A 354 4.97 8.10 10.85
CA ARG A 354 3.66 7.92 10.21
C ARG A 354 2.57 7.70 11.25
N LEU A 355 1.44 8.35 11.03
CA LEU A 355 0.18 8.09 11.73
C LEU A 355 -0.84 7.50 10.74
N SER A 356 -1.48 6.39 11.13
CA SER A 356 -2.62 5.81 10.41
C SER A 356 -3.91 6.37 11.00
N ILE A 357 -4.61 7.22 10.26
CA ILE A 357 -5.76 7.97 10.77
C ILE A 357 -7.04 7.14 10.59
N SER A 358 -7.20 6.15 11.45
CA SER A 358 -8.30 5.19 11.48
C SER A 358 -9.07 5.20 12.80
N HIS A 359 -9.33 6.41 13.33
CA HIS A 359 -10.06 6.63 14.57
C HIS A 359 -11.15 7.69 14.38
N ASN A 360 -12.12 7.78 15.33
CA ASN A 360 -13.09 8.86 15.36
C ASN A 360 -12.45 10.18 15.81
N PHE A 361 -13.17 11.30 15.66
CA PHE A 361 -12.61 12.62 15.94
C PHE A 361 -12.25 12.82 17.42
N GLU A 362 -13.00 12.24 18.35
CA GLU A 362 -12.74 12.34 19.79
C GLU A 362 -11.39 11.71 20.14
N VAL A 363 -11.07 10.55 19.56
CA VAL A 363 -9.77 9.89 19.77
C VAL A 363 -8.64 10.65 19.08
N LEU A 364 -8.91 11.24 17.91
CA LEU A 364 -7.92 12.06 17.20
C LEU A 364 -7.58 13.33 18.00
N GLU A 365 -8.59 13.97 18.60
CA GLU A 365 -8.41 15.14 19.47
C GLU A 365 -7.61 14.79 20.71
N GLU A 366 -7.99 13.73 21.41
CA GLU A 366 -7.24 13.23 22.57
C GLU A 366 -5.76 12.92 22.22
N ALA A 367 -5.50 12.35 21.05
CA ALA A 367 -4.13 12.10 20.61
C ALA A 367 -3.34 13.38 20.41
N LEU A 368 -3.96 14.42 19.82
CA LEU A 368 -3.32 15.74 19.68
C LEU A 368 -3.02 16.37 21.03
N ASP A 369 -3.93 16.26 22.01
CA ASP A 369 -3.73 16.79 23.36
C ASP A 369 -2.58 16.09 24.08
N ARG A 370 -2.50 14.77 23.96
CA ARG A 370 -1.39 13.98 24.52
C ARG A 370 -0.04 14.33 23.87
N ILE A 371 0.00 14.55 22.54
CA ILE A 371 1.18 15.00 21.82
C ILE A 371 1.55 16.44 22.23
N ALA A 372 0.58 17.34 22.39
CA ALA A 372 0.81 18.71 22.86
C ALA A 372 1.46 18.71 24.26
N ALA A 373 0.92 17.95 25.19
CA ALA A 373 1.46 17.79 26.53
C ALA A 373 2.90 17.24 26.50
N TYR A 374 3.19 16.27 25.62
CA TYR A 374 4.55 15.74 25.39
C TYR A 374 5.55 16.85 24.99
N LEU A 375 5.11 17.79 24.16
CA LEU A 375 5.91 18.94 23.72
C LEU A 375 5.94 20.10 24.75
N GLY A 376 5.27 19.96 25.89
CA GLY A 376 5.11 21.07 26.88
C GLY A 376 4.25 22.22 26.38
N LYS A 377 3.31 21.93 25.44
CA LYS A 377 2.37 22.88 24.84
C LYS A 377 0.95 22.63 25.33
N THR A 378 0.12 23.67 25.27
CA THR A 378 -1.33 23.60 25.45
C THR A 378 -1.98 23.85 24.09
N ARG A 379 -3.09 23.17 23.80
CA ARG A 379 -3.95 23.50 22.67
C ARG A 379 -5.07 24.41 23.17
N ASP A 380 -5.34 25.48 22.43
CA ASP A 380 -6.55 26.27 22.66
C ASP A 380 -7.75 25.43 22.17
N ALA A 381 -8.80 25.34 23.01
CA ALA A 381 -10.00 24.54 22.77
C ALA A 381 -10.85 25.07 21.62
#